data_26440ad936e2f50d01a428ec0dd83502
#
_entry.id   26440ad936e2f50d01a428ec0dd83502
#
_cell.length_a   1.000
_cell.length_b   1.000
_cell.length_c   1.000
_cell.angle_alpha   90.00
_cell.angle_beta   90.00
_cell.angle_gamma   90.00
#
_symmetry.space_group_name_H-M   'P 1'
#
loop_
_entity.id
_entity.type
_entity.pdbx_description
1 polymer ?
#
loop_
_entity_poly.entity_id
_entity_poly.type
_entity_poly.pdbx_seq_one_letter_code
_entity_poly.pdbx_strand_id
1 'polypeptide(L)'
;MEFRDYQLDIIKKGCRVLLDKGLLYLSMEVRTGKTLTAMGICESIGINNVLFITKKKAISSITADYAMYSPTFNIEVINYESLHKIDMISPDVIICDEAHSMGAFAKPNKRAKMVKDLISKSRCKLILMSGTPTPESFSQMYHQVYGHPNNPFNTYKNFYRWAVDYVNVKQKYINSQYIKDYSNGIETKILFSMKPYMISYTQKEAGFQSVIQEEVLEVDMSEQTYDLCKRLQRSLVIEGKEETILADTAVKLMQKLHQMYSGTVIFESGKSAVLDDTKAHFIHDNFYGRKIAIFYKFKAELKALKLTYGEDLTEDLEEFNTTDKCIALQIVSGREGISLKAADYIIYYNIDFSATSYWQSRDRMTTKTRLNNKIYWVFSRGGIEHKIYKAVNKKKNYTVSHFKRDLLTL
;
A
#
# COMPACT_ATOMS: atom_id res chain seq x y z
N MET A 1 -20.84 4.79 21.77
CA MET A 1 -20.70 4.56 20.33
C MET A 1 -21.45 3.29 19.96
N GLU A 2 -22.23 3.30 18.86
CA GLU A 2 -22.97 2.11 18.41
C GLU A 2 -22.29 1.43 17.23
N PHE A 3 -22.17 0.11 17.28
CA PHE A 3 -21.74 -0.68 16.15
C PHE A 3 -22.85 -0.78 15.09
N ARG A 4 -22.48 -0.87 13.83
CA ARG A 4 -23.41 -1.19 12.74
C ARG A 4 -23.82 -2.66 12.81
N ASP A 5 -25.00 -3.01 12.32
CA ASP A 5 -25.50 -4.40 12.38
C ASP A 5 -24.52 -5.43 11.85
N TYR A 6 -23.93 -5.15 10.69
CA TYR A 6 -22.92 -6.07 10.13
C TYR A 6 -21.65 -6.19 10.99
N GLN A 7 -21.27 -5.14 11.74
CA GLN A 7 -20.13 -5.22 12.66
C GLN A 7 -20.48 -6.13 13.84
N LEU A 8 -21.70 -6.05 14.37
CA LEU A 8 -22.19 -6.95 15.43
C LEU A 8 -22.13 -8.42 14.98
N ASP A 9 -22.57 -8.69 13.75
CA ASP A 9 -22.51 -10.03 13.16
C ASP A 9 -21.06 -10.53 12.99
N ILE A 10 -20.16 -9.66 12.53
CA ILE A 10 -18.73 -9.97 12.38
C ILE A 10 -18.08 -10.17 13.75
N ILE A 11 -18.40 -9.34 14.75
CA ILE A 11 -17.91 -9.48 16.13
C ILE A 11 -18.33 -10.85 16.67
N LYS A 12 -19.61 -11.22 16.58
CA LYS A 12 -20.12 -12.52 17.04
C LYS A 12 -19.41 -13.71 16.39
N LYS A 13 -19.21 -13.65 15.06
CA LYS A 13 -18.45 -14.68 14.31
C LYS A 13 -16.97 -14.69 14.71
N GLY A 14 -16.35 -13.50 14.81
CA GLY A 14 -14.95 -13.33 15.17
C GLY A 14 -14.61 -13.84 16.56
N CYS A 15 -15.48 -13.62 17.54
CA CYS A 15 -15.35 -14.18 18.89
C CYS A 15 -15.26 -15.73 18.85
N ARG A 16 -16.16 -16.37 18.10
CA ARG A 16 -16.15 -17.84 17.97
C ARG A 16 -14.84 -18.35 17.35
N VAL A 17 -14.41 -17.74 16.23
CA VAL A 17 -13.17 -18.13 15.56
C VAL A 17 -11.96 -17.91 16.47
N LEU A 18 -11.87 -16.75 17.14
CA LEU A 18 -10.74 -16.41 17.99
C LEU A 18 -10.66 -17.29 19.24
N LEU A 19 -11.79 -17.67 19.83
CA LEU A 19 -11.83 -18.59 20.97
C LEU A 19 -11.47 -20.01 20.57
N ASP A 20 -11.96 -20.50 19.42
CA ASP A 20 -11.72 -21.86 18.93
C ASP A 20 -10.30 -22.05 18.37
N LYS A 21 -9.81 -21.11 17.56
CA LYS A 21 -8.53 -21.23 16.83
C LYS A 21 -7.38 -20.47 17.45
N GLY A 22 -7.65 -19.47 18.28
CA GLY A 22 -6.63 -18.51 18.76
C GLY A 22 -6.12 -17.53 17.69
N LEU A 23 -6.52 -17.71 16.43
CA LEU A 23 -6.14 -16.92 15.28
C LEU A 23 -7.38 -16.49 14.50
N LEU A 24 -7.49 -15.20 14.20
CA LEU A 24 -8.54 -14.63 13.36
C LEU A 24 -7.91 -13.71 12.30
N TYR A 25 -8.38 -13.82 11.05
CA TYR A 25 -8.03 -12.89 9.98
C TYR A 25 -9.27 -12.09 9.54
N LEU A 26 -9.28 -10.78 9.81
CA LEU A 26 -10.31 -9.85 9.34
C LEU A 26 -9.90 -9.27 7.98
N SER A 27 -10.38 -9.90 6.90
CA SER A 27 -10.21 -9.44 5.52
C SER A 27 -11.34 -8.47 5.16
N MET A 28 -11.35 -7.31 5.83
CA MET A 28 -12.37 -6.30 5.63
C MET A 28 -11.82 -5.15 4.80
N GLU A 29 -12.53 -4.74 3.76
CA GLU A 29 -12.10 -3.62 2.90
C GLU A 29 -11.96 -2.31 3.67
N VAL A 30 -11.28 -1.33 3.08
CA VAL A 30 -11.09 -0.02 3.70
C VAL A 30 -12.46 0.61 4.05
N ARG A 31 -12.52 1.38 5.17
CA ARG A 31 -13.72 2.08 5.64
C ARG A 31 -14.90 1.20 6.09
N THR A 32 -14.72 -0.10 6.21
CA THR A 32 -15.73 -1.00 6.79
C THR A 32 -15.64 -1.10 8.32
N GLY A 33 -14.76 -0.32 8.97
CA GLY A 33 -14.67 -0.23 10.43
C GLY A 33 -13.90 -1.38 11.09
N LYS A 34 -12.85 -1.90 10.42
CA LYS A 34 -11.98 -2.99 10.92
C LYS A 34 -11.49 -2.79 12.35
N THR A 35 -10.93 -1.62 12.64
CA THR A 35 -10.35 -1.28 13.95
C THR A 35 -11.35 -1.47 15.08
N LEU A 36 -12.51 -0.84 14.95
CA LEU A 36 -13.58 -0.94 15.94
C LEU A 36 -14.15 -2.36 16.04
N THR A 37 -14.28 -3.06 14.92
CA THR A 37 -14.71 -4.47 14.92
C THR A 37 -13.73 -5.36 15.69
N ALA A 38 -12.41 -5.18 15.50
CA ALA A 38 -11.40 -5.94 16.23
C ALA A 38 -11.42 -5.60 17.74
N MET A 39 -11.57 -4.33 18.10
CA MET A 39 -11.73 -3.91 19.49
C MET A 39 -13.02 -4.48 20.12
N GLY A 40 -14.13 -4.48 19.36
CA GLY A 40 -15.40 -5.08 19.82
C GLY A 40 -15.30 -6.58 20.05
N ILE A 41 -14.48 -7.31 19.26
CA ILE A 41 -14.20 -8.73 19.50
C ILE A 41 -13.44 -8.91 20.83
N CYS A 42 -12.40 -8.10 21.07
CA CYS A 42 -11.62 -8.16 22.31
C CYS A 42 -12.49 -7.89 23.53
N GLU A 43 -13.31 -6.85 23.50
CA GLU A 43 -14.27 -6.52 24.56
C GLU A 43 -15.25 -7.66 24.81
N SER A 44 -15.86 -8.20 23.74
CA SER A 44 -16.90 -9.25 23.86
C SER A 44 -16.40 -10.57 24.44
N ILE A 45 -15.10 -10.88 24.35
CA ILE A 45 -14.50 -12.09 24.93
C ILE A 45 -13.76 -11.83 26.25
N GLY A 46 -13.86 -10.61 26.82
CA GLY A 46 -13.31 -10.27 28.13
C GLY A 46 -11.78 -10.24 28.17
N ILE A 47 -11.15 -9.64 27.18
CA ILE A 47 -9.68 -9.46 27.13
C ILE A 47 -9.29 -8.32 28.08
N ASN A 48 -8.14 -8.45 28.75
CA ASN A 48 -7.62 -7.41 29.65
C ASN A 48 -6.54 -6.54 28.98
N ASN A 49 -5.67 -7.13 28.17
CA ASN A 49 -4.52 -6.45 27.59
C ASN A 49 -4.40 -6.71 26.08
N VAL A 50 -4.44 -5.65 25.31
CA VAL A 50 -4.34 -5.69 23.84
C VAL A 50 -3.09 -4.97 23.38
N LEU A 51 -2.22 -5.64 22.63
CA LEU A 51 -1.14 -5.03 21.88
C LEU A 51 -1.59 -4.78 20.44
N PHE A 52 -1.73 -3.52 20.05
CA PHE A 52 -2.17 -3.13 18.71
C PHE A 52 -0.97 -2.66 17.88
N ILE A 53 -0.61 -3.44 16.88
CA ILE A 53 0.54 -3.18 16.00
C ILE A 53 0.04 -2.60 14.68
N THR A 54 0.50 -1.41 14.33
CA THR A 54 0.08 -0.72 13.12
C THR A 54 1.22 0.03 12.44
N LYS A 55 0.94 0.94 11.51
CA LYS A 55 1.90 1.87 10.93
C LYS A 55 1.97 3.16 11.75
N LYS A 56 3.16 3.78 11.83
CA LYS A 56 3.38 4.98 12.65
C LYS A 56 2.29 6.06 12.46
N LYS A 57 1.87 6.31 11.21
CA LYS A 57 0.85 7.33 10.89
C LYS A 57 -0.56 6.98 11.36
N ALA A 58 -0.86 5.71 11.62
CA ALA A 58 -2.18 5.27 12.05
C ALA A 58 -2.35 5.24 13.58
N ILE A 59 -1.27 5.41 14.35
CA ILE A 59 -1.29 5.33 15.81
C ILE A 59 -2.32 6.31 16.39
N SER A 60 -2.27 7.59 16.00
CA SER A 60 -3.17 8.63 16.49
C SER A 60 -4.64 8.32 16.21
N SER A 61 -4.95 7.84 15.02
CA SER A 61 -6.32 7.46 14.64
C SER A 61 -6.83 6.27 15.47
N ILE A 62 -5.99 5.25 15.70
CA ILE A 62 -6.38 4.08 16.50
C ILE A 62 -6.55 4.46 17.97
N THR A 63 -5.68 5.32 18.51
CA THR A 63 -5.82 5.85 19.88
C THR A 63 -7.10 6.67 20.04
N ALA A 64 -7.48 7.47 19.02
CA ALA A 64 -8.73 8.20 19.03
C ALA A 64 -9.95 7.27 18.94
N ASP A 65 -9.92 6.24 18.10
CA ASP A 65 -10.97 5.21 18.00
C ASP A 65 -11.13 4.48 19.34
N TYR A 66 -10.04 4.14 20.03
CA TYR A 66 -10.04 3.51 21.34
C TYR A 66 -10.67 4.43 22.40
N ALA A 67 -10.25 5.69 22.46
CA ALA A 67 -10.80 6.66 23.40
C ALA A 67 -12.31 6.89 23.16
N MET A 68 -12.75 6.96 21.91
CA MET A 68 -14.14 7.12 21.53
C MET A 68 -14.98 5.87 21.86
N TYR A 69 -14.43 4.67 21.66
CA TYR A 69 -15.11 3.41 21.99
C TYR A 69 -15.17 3.18 23.49
N SER A 70 -14.10 3.56 24.23
CA SER A 70 -13.98 3.44 25.69
C SER A 70 -14.23 2.00 26.21
N PRO A 71 -13.48 0.98 25.71
CA PRO A 71 -13.63 -0.39 26.17
C PRO A 71 -13.02 -0.60 27.55
N THR A 72 -13.26 -1.77 28.15
CA THR A 72 -12.78 -2.12 29.50
C THR A 72 -11.33 -2.63 29.51
N PHE A 73 -10.77 -3.04 28.38
CA PHE A 73 -9.40 -3.54 28.29
C PHE A 73 -8.35 -2.42 28.14
N ASN A 74 -7.13 -2.70 28.54
CA ASN A 74 -5.98 -1.83 28.29
C ASN A 74 -5.42 -2.06 26.88
N ILE A 75 -4.99 -0.98 26.21
CA ILE A 75 -4.36 -1.07 24.90
C ILE A 75 -3.00 -0.38 24.88
N GLU A 76 -2.01 -1.04 24.27
CA GLU A 76 -0.77 -0.41 23.84
C GLU A 76 -0.76 -0.37 22.30
N VAL A 77 -0.64 0.83 21.72
CA VAL A 77 -0.61 1.02 20.27
C VAL A 77 0.80 1.36 19.83
N ILE A 78 1.41 0.51 19.00
CA ILE A 78 2.81 0.65 18.59
C ILE A 78 2.97 0.39 17.09
N ASN A 79 4.03 0.92 16.48
CA ASN A 79 4.35 0.59 15.10
C ASN A 79 5.28 -0.63 15.00
N TYR A 80 5.23 -1.31 13.83
CA TYR A 80 6.05 -2.50 13.57
C TYR A 80 7.55 -2.27 13.79
N GLU A 81 8.06 -1.09 13.48
CA GLU A 81 9.49 -0.76 13.59
C GLU A 81 9.93 -0.55 15.05
N SER A 82 9.01 -0.24 15.93
CA SER A 82 9.24 0.03 17.34
C SER A 82 8.90 -1.14 18.28
N LEU A 83 8.61 -2.32 17.75
CA LEU A 83 8.24 -3.51 18.55
C LEU A 83 9.28 -3.90 19.61
N HIS A 84 10.53 -3.45 19.50
CA HIS A 84 11.58 -3.63 20.52
C HIS A 84 11.42 -2.72 21.75
N LYS A 85 10.45 -1.79 21.73
CA LYS A 85 10.17 -0.82 22.82
C LYS A 85 8.85 -1.10 23.51
N ILE A 86 8.31 -2.31 23.40
CA ILE A 86 7.05 -2.69 24.02
C ILE A 86 7.20 -2.70 25.54
N ASP A 87 6.28 -1.99 26.21
CA ASP A 87 6.19 -1.97 27.68
C ASP A 87 5.25 -3.07 28.19
N MET A 88 4.29 -3.51 27.38
CA MET A 88 3.33 -4.56 27.72
C MET A 88 4.01 -5.95 27.78
N ILE A 89 4.14 -6.52 28.97
CA ILE A 89 4.88 -7.76 29.20
C ILE A 89 4.13 -9.00 28.67
N SER A 90 2.80 -9.02 28.77
CA SER A 90 1.97 -10.18 28.41
C SER A 90 0.62 -9.74 27.85
N PRO A 91 0.53 -9.46 26.54
CA PRO A 91 -0.76 -9.21 25.90
C PRO A 91 -1.57 -10.51 25.84
N ASP A 92 -2.90 -10.42 26.07
CA ASP A 92 -3.83 -11.53 25.86
C ASP A 92 -4.14 -11.69 24.35
N VAL A 93 -4.14 -10.56 23.64
CA VAL A 93 -4.37 -10.49 22.19
C VAL A 93 -3.37 -9.54 21.53
N ILE A 94 -2.77 -9.98 20.43
CA ILE A 94 -2.04 -9.11 19.51
C ILE A 94 -2.96 -8.82 18.31
N ILE A 95 -3.16 -7.56 17.98
CA ILE A 95 -3.83 -7.12 16.76
C ILE A 95 -2.78 -6.57 15.80
N CYS A 96 -2.67 -7.15 14.60
CA CYS A 96 -1.78 -6.67 13.54
C CYS A 96 -2.60 -6.00 12.44
N ASP A 97 -2.56 -4.69 12.38
CA ASP A 97 -3.15 -3.92 11.29
C ASP A 97 -2.23 -3.92 10.06
N GLU A 98 -2.83 -3.83 8.87
CA GLU A 98 -2.12 -3.94 7.59
C GLU A 98 -1.21 -5.19 7.55
N ALA A 99 -1.77 -6.34 7.97
CA ALA A 99 -1.06 -7.61 8.12
C ALA A 99 -0.35 -8.07 6.83
N HIS A 100 -0.84 -7.65 5.63
CA HIS A 100 -0.18 -7.90 4.36
C HIS A 100 1.28 -7.42 4.34
N SER A 101 1.63 -6.44 5.17
CA SER A 101 3.01 -5.94 5.30
C SER A 101 3.99 -6.96 5.87
N MET A 102 3.50 -8.03 6.51
CA MET A 102 4.27 -9.20 6.94
C MET A 102 4.41 -10.24 5.83
N GLY A 103 3.58 -10.15 4.79
CA GLY A 103 3.44 -11.11 3.71
C GLY A 103 4.59 -11.12 2.72
N ALA A 104 5.75 -11.61 3.10
CA ALA A 104 6.85 -11.87 2.18
C ALA A 104 6.89 -13.34 1.75
N PHE A 105 7.57 -13.65 0.65
CA PHE A 105 7.91 -14.99 0.15
C PHE A 105 9.23 -14.92 -0.66
N ALA A 106 10.11 -15.93 -0.62
CA ALA A 106 10.00 -17.21 0.11
C ALA A 106 10.45 -17.12 1.59
N LYS A 107 11.16 -16.07 1.97
CA LYS A 107 11.66 -15.88 3.34
C LYS A 107 10.78 -14.86 4.09
N PRO A 108 10.55 -15.03 5.40
CA PRO A 108 9.84 -14.05 6.21
C PRO A 108 10.62 -12.73 6.27
N ASN A 109 9.92 -11.62 6.19
CA ASN A 109 10.51 -10.32 6.42
C ASN A 109 10.72 -10.05 7.93
N LYS A 110 11.36 -8.92 8.26
CA LYS A 110 11.67 -8.54 9.65
C LYS A 110 10.41 -8.43 10.52
N ARG A 111 9.33 -7.83 9.99
CA ARG A 111 8.05 -7.66 10.72
C ARG A 111 7.43 -9.01 11.09
N ALA A 112 7.34 -9.93 10.13
CA ALA A 112 6.81 -11.29 10.38
C ALA A 112 7.61 -12.04 11.44
N LYS A 113 8.95 -11.92 11.43
CA LYS A 113 9.82 -12.53 12.46
C LYS A 113 9.55 -11.93 13.83
N MET A 114 9.51 -10.61 13.96
CA MET A 114 9.28 -9.92 15.23
C MET A 114 7.92 -10.28 15.84
N VAL A 115 6.86 -10.30 15.04
CA VAL A 115 5.51 -10.68 15.51
C VAL A 115 5.49 -12.15 15.92
N LYS A 116 6.13 -13.05 15.16
CA LYS A 116 6.27 -14.45 15.56
C LYS A 116 6.97 -14.61 16.92
N ASP A 117 8.06 -13.88 17.13
CA ASP A 117 8.83 -13.95 18.38
C ASP A 117 7.99 -13.48 19.59
N LEU A 118 7.15 -12.44 19.38
CA LEU A 118 6.21 -11.97 20.40
C LEU A 118 5.15 -13.03 20.73
N ILE A 119 4.50 -13.61 19.70
CA ILE A 119 3.48 -14.66 19.91
C ILE A 119 4.09 -15.87 20.64
N SER A 120 5.31 -16.26 20.29
CA SER A 120 5.99 -17.40 20.90
C SER A 120 6.28 -17.17 22.39
N LYS A 121 6.53 -15.92 22.81
CA LYS A 121 6.80 -15.54 24.20
C LYS A 121 5.52 -15.42 25.03
N SER A 122 4.49 -14.76 24.48
CA SER A 122 3.26 -14.44 25.21
C SER A 122 2.18 -15.51 25.13
N ARG A 123 2.25 -16.41 24.15
CA ARG A 123 1.20 -17.43 23.85
C ARG A 123 -0.20 -16.82 23.69
N CYS A 124 -0.27 -15.58 23.23
CA CYS A 124 -1.49 -14.81 23.09
C CYS A 124 -2.30 -15.21 21.85
N LYS A 125 -3.55 -14.76 21.81
CA LYS A 125 -4.37 -14.83 20.59
C LYS A 125 -3.90 -13.79 19.57
N LEU A 126 -4.24 -14.02 18.29
CA LEU A 126 -3.80 -13.15 17.18
C LEU A 126 -4.99 -12.74 16.33
N ILE A 127 -5.15 -11.44 16.13
CA ILE A 127 -6.06 -10.87 15.13
C ILE A 127 -5.22 -10.19 14.05
N LEU A 128 -5.36 -10.66 12.81
CA LEU A 128 -4.77 -10.04 11.63
C LEU A 128 -5.82 -9.23 10.88
N MET A 129 -5.48 -8.03 10.45
CA MET A 129 -6.40 -7.17 9.70
C MET A 129 -5.75 -6.68 8.41
N SER A 130 -6.47 -6.76 7.31
CA SER A 130 -6.08 -6.13 6.04
C SER A 130 -7.27 -5.94 5.11
N GLY A 131 -7.31 -4.82 4.41
CA GLY A 131 -8.25 -4.61 3.29
C GLY A 131 -7.78 -5.28 2.00
N THR A 132 -6.48 -5.58 1.90
CA THR A 132 -5.83 -6.21 0.74
C THR A 132 -4.85 -7.28 1.23
N PRO A 133 -5.34 -8.47 1.64
CA PRO A 133 -4.50 -9.48 2.28
C PRO A 133 -3.29 -9.94 1.46
N THR A 134 -3.45 -10.02 0.15
CA THR A 134 -2.46 -10.58 -0.77
C THR A 134 -2.29 -9.68 -2.01
N PRO A 135 -1.77 -8.45 -1.83
CA PRO A 135 -1.75 -7.45 -2.90
C PRO A 135 -0.87 -7.84 -4.10
N GLU A 136 0.16 -8.66 -3.88
CA GLU A 136 1.11 -9.07 -4.92
C GLU A 136 0.96 -10.54 -5.31
N SER A 137 0.65 -11.40 -4.34
CA SER A 137 0.53 -12.85 -4.54
C SER A 137 -0.14 -13.51 -3.35
N PHE A 138 -0.93 -14.55 -3.62
CA PHE A 138 -1.48 -15.40 -2.56
C PHE A 138 -0.41 -16.10 -1.72
N SER A 139 0.80 -16.27 -2.22
CA SER A 139 1.94 -16.79 -1.45
C SER A 139 2.31 -15.94 -0.24
N GLN A 140 1.89 -14.68 -0.21
CA GLN A 140 2.08 -13.77 0.94
C GLN A 140 1.33 -14.23 2.19
N MET A 141 0.29 -15.06 2.04
CA MET A 141 -0.53 -15.51 3.17
C MET A 141 0.26 -16.36 4.16
N TYR A 142 1.20 -17.18 3.68
CA TYR A 142 1.97 -18.08 4.55
C TYR A 142 2.66 -17.34 5.72
N HIS A 143 3.45 -16.32 5.42
CA HIS A 143 4.23 -15.62 6.45
C HIS A 143 3.40 -14.62 7.28
N GLN A 144 2.18 -14.32 6.91
CA GLN A 144 1.30 -13.53 7.76
C GLN A 144 0.77 -14.35 8.94
N VAL A 145 0.55 -15.64 8.74
CA VAL A 145 -0.04 -16.53 9.77
C VAL A 145 0.94 -17.49 10.44
N TYR A 146 2.12 -17.74 9.86
CA TYR A 146 3.07 -18.79 10.28
C TYR A 146 3.61 -18.61 11.71
N GLY A 147 3.46 -17.43 12.31
CA GLY A 147 3.89 -17.14 13.67
C GLY A 147 2.99 -17.77 14.73
N HIS A 148 1.72 -18.03 14.42
CA HIS A 148 0.77 -18.59 15.38
C HIS A 148 0.76 -20.14 15.31
N PRO A 149 0.80 -20.85 16.46
CA PRO A 149 0.92 -22.31 16.48
C PRO A 149 -0.28 -23.02 15.82
N ASN A 150 -1.49 -22.47 15.94
CA ASN A 150 -2.71 -23.04 15.38
C ASN A 150 -3.04 -22.49 13.98
N ASN A 151 -2.06 -21.97 13.23
CA ASN A 151 -2.32 -21.49 11.87
C ASN A 151 -2.67 -22.65 10.92
N PRO A 152 -3.38 -22.38 9.79
CA PRO A 152 -3.82 -23.42 8.85
C PRO A 152 -2.69 -24.16 8.15
N PHE A 153 -1.46 -23.68 8.23
CA PHE A 153 -0.28 -24.24 7.57
C PHE A 153 0.74 -24.82 8.57
N ASN A 154 0.36 -25.03 9.82
CA ASN A 154 1.24 -25.46 10.91
C ASN A 154 1.86 -26.85 10.72
N THR A 155 1.27 -27.71 9.86
CA THR A 155 1.81 -29.02 9.48
C THR A 155 3.06 -28.91 8.60
N TYR A 156 3.32 -27.76 8.00
CA TYR A 156 4.47 -27.54 7.13
C TYR A 156 5.65 -26.98 7.90
N LYS A 157 6.75 -27.70 7.89
CA LYS A 157 7.99 -27.31 8.59
C LYS A 157 8.50 -25.92 8.20
N ASN A 158 8.31 -25.51 6.94
CA ASN A 158 8.76 -24.22 6.41
C ASN A 158 8.03 -23.86 5.09
N PHE A 159 8.22 -22.62 4.64
CA PHE A 159 7.64 -22.10 3.40
C PHE A 159 7.92 -23.00 2.17
N TYR A 160 9.12 -23.55 2.04
CA TYR A 160 9.49 -24.33 0.86
C TYR A 160 8.72 -25.66 0.77
N ARG A 161 8.43 -26.29 1.92
CA ARG A 161 7.60 -27.48 1.98
C ARG A 161 6.14 -27.15 1.71
N TRP A 162 5.64 -26.05 2.26
CA TRP A 162 4.32 -25.53 1.96
C TRP A 162 4.15 -25.17 0.48
N ALA A 163 5.16 -24.56 -0.13
CA ALA A 163 5.10 -24.14 -1.52
C ALA A 163 4.97 -25.31 -2.52
N VAL A 164 5.35 -26.52 -2.15
CA VAL A 164 5.16 -27.72 -3.01
C VAL A 164 3.67 -27.94 -3.30
N ASP A 165 2.82 -27.73 -2.30
CA ASP A 165 1.37 -28.00 -2.41
C ASP A 165 0.55 -26.77 -2.80
N TYR A 166 1.04 -25.56 -2.48
CA TYR A 166 0.27 -24.30 -2.58
C TYR A 166 0.80 -23.32 -3.61
N VAL A 167 1.91 -23.60 -4.28
CA VAL A 167 2.52 -22.64 -5.24
C VAL A 167 2.90 -23.36 -6.53
N ASN A 168 2.50 -22.81 -7.66
CA ASN A 168 3.01 -23.22 -8.97
C ASN A 168 4.40 -22.60 -9.18
N VAL A 169 5.43 -23.24 -8.64
CA VAL A 169 6.82 -22.76 -8.68
C VAL A 169 7.34 -22.75 -10.10
N LYS A 170 7.80 -21.59 -10.56
CA LYS A 170 8.43 -21.42 -11.88
C LYS A 170 9.93 -21.16 -11.71
N GLN A 171 10.73 -21.65 -12.63
CA GLN A 171 12.13 -21.28 -12.73
C GLN A 171 12.26 -20.08 -13.67
N LYS A 172 13.00 -19.06 -13.23
CA LYS A 172 13.39 -17.91 -14.05
C LYS A 172 14.90 -17.86 -14.16
N TYR A 173 15.41 -17.65 -15.37
CA TYR A 173 16.83 -17.43 -15.60
C TYR A 173 17.12 -15.93 -15.48
N ILE A 174 17.87 -15.54 -14.44
CA ILE A 174 18.19 -14.13 -14.17
C ILE A 174 19.67 -14.06 -13.78
N ASN A 175 20.44 -13.17 -14.42
CA ASN A 175 21.86 -12.95 -14.15
C ASN A 175 22.67 -14.27 -14.14
N SER A 176 22.53 -15.08 -15.19
CA SER A 176 23.21 -16.36 -15.35
C SER A 176 22.90 -17.42 -14.29
N GLN A 177 21.82 -17.25 -13.51
CA GLN A 177 21.39 -18.20 -12.49
C GLN A 177 19.91 -18.54 -12.61
N TYR A 178 19.56 -19.80 -12.31
CA TYR A 178 18.16 -20.21 -12.18
C TYR A 178 17.64 -19.85 -10.79
N ILE A 179 16.65 -18.97 -10.76
CA ILE A 179 15.97 -18.53 -9.52
C ILE A 179 14.56 -19.09 -9.52
N LYS A 180 14.14 -19.70 -8.41
CA LYS A 180 12.76 -20.15 -8.22
C LYS A 180 11.85 -18.96 -7.91
N ASP A 181 10.78 -18.82 -8.70
CA ASP A 181 9.74 -17.83 -8.51
C ASP A 181 8.55 -18.46 -7.79
N TYR A 182 8.26 -17.95 -6.61
CA TYR A 182 7.17 -18.38 -5.73
C TYR A 182 5.95 -17.45 -5.78
N SER A 183 5.85 -16.55 -6.74
CA SER A 183 4.77 -15.57 -6.82
C SER A 183 3.42 -16.15 -7.30
N ASN A 184 3.40 -17.37 -7.83
CA ASN A 184 2.18 -17.98 -8.37
C ASN A 184 1.51 -18.92 -7.35
N GLY A 185 1.06 -18.36 -6.21
CA GLY A 185 0.28 -19.08 -5.21
C GLY A 185 -1.07 -19.54 -5.77
N ILE A 186 -1.48 -20.77 -5.42
CA ILE A 186 -2.75 -21.37 -5.84
C ILE A 186 -3.87 -20.81 -4.97
N GLU A 187 -4.54 -19.78 -5.47
CA GLU A 187 -5.59 -19.01 -4.78
C GLU A 187 -6.62 -19.90 -4.09
N THR A 188 -7.23 -20.82 -4.86
CA THR A 188 -8.32 -21.68 -4.37
C THR A 188 -7.91 -22.54 -3.18
N LYS A 189 -6.72 -23.14 -3.22
CA LYS A 189 -6.19 -23.95 -2.12
C LYS A 189 -5.88 -23.11 -0.88
N ILE A 190 -5.24 -21.96 -1.07
CA ILE A 190 -4.86 -21.07 0.04
C ILE A 190 -6.11 -20.53 0.72
N LEU A 191 -7.07 -20.01 -0.04
CA LEU A 191 -8.30 -19.47 0.51
C LEU A 191 -9.15 -20.55 1.18
N PHE A 192 -9.19 -21.77 0.63
CA PHE A 192 -9.88 -22.89 1.26
C PHE A 192 -9.30 -23.20 2.65
N SER A 193 -7.98 -23.27 2.78
CA SER A 193 -7.30 -23.49 4.06
C SER A 193 -7.50 -22.33 5.05
N MET A 194 -7.57 -21.09 4.56
CA MET A 194 -7.81 -19.91 5.38
C MET A 194 -9.26 -19.74 5.81
N LYS A 195 -10.23 -20.31 5.08
CA LYS A 195 -11.67 -20.13 5.32
C LYS A 195 -12.12 -20.28 6.78
N PRO A 196 -11.64 -21.26 7.58
CA PRO A 196 -12.01 -21.38 8.98
C PRO A 196 -11.48 -20.29 9.92
N TYR A 197 -10.50 -19.50 9.45
CA TYR A 197 -9.80 -18.47 10.21
C TYR A 197 -10.13 -17.06 9.75
N MET A 198 -10.81 -16.93 8.60
CA MET A 198 -10.95 -15.64 7.91
C MET A 198 -12.41 -15.20 7.83
N ILE A 199 -12.65 -13.96 8.15
CA ILE A 199 -13.92 -13.28 7.90
C ILE A 199 -13.65 -12.18 6.88
N SER A 200 -14.30 -12.28 5.72
CA SER A 200 -14.21 -11.29 4.65
C SER A 200 -15.45 -10.42 4.63
N TYR A 201 -15.26 -9.11 4.39
CA TYR A 201 -16.37 -8.18 4.24
C TYR A 201 -15.99 -7.03 3.32
N THR A 202 -16.79 -6.83 2.28
CA THR A 202 -16.54 -5.84 1.24
C THR A 202 -17.23 -4.51 1.52
N GLN A 203 -16.78 -3.45 0.87
CA GLN A 203 -17.47 -2.15 0.89
C GLN A 203 -18.88 -2.27 0.34
N LYS A 204 -19.08 -3.09 -0.70
CA LYS A 204 -20.40 -3.34 -1.30
C LYS A 204 -21.38 -3.94 -0.28
N GLU A 205 -20.97 -4.95 0.48
CA GLU A 205 -21.76 -5.55 1.58
C GLU A 205 -22.04 -4.52 2.68
N ALA A 206 -21.12 -3.57 2.93
CA ALA A 206 -21.28 -2.48 3.89
C ALA A 206 -22.21 -1.36 3.39
N GLY A 207 -22.79 -1.51 2.20
CA GLY A 207 -23.72 -0.55 1.60
C GLY A 207 -23.06 0.63 0.88
N PHE A 208 -21.73 0.53 0.57
CA PHE A 208 -21.10 1.50 -0.30
C PHE A 208 -21.50 1.24 -1.75
N GLN A 209 -22.07 2.24 -2.39
CA GLN A 209 -22.48 2.18 -3.81
C GLN A 209 -21.54 2.96 -4.72
N SER A 210 -20.41 3.44 -4.18
CA SER A 210 -19.47 4.27 -4.93
C SER A 210 -18.76 3.48 -6.02
N VAL A 211 -18.73 4.09 -7.22
CA VAL A 211 -17.94 3.60 -8.35
C VAL A 211 -16.69 4.45 -8.46
N ILE A 212 -15.54 3.79 -8.59
CA ILE A 212 -14.28 4.47 -8.90
C ILE A 212 -14.13 4.47 -10.41
N GLN A 213 -14.14 5.66 -10.99
CA GLN A 213 -13.87 5.89 -12.41
C GLN A 213 -12.43 6.36 -12.57
N GLU A 214 -11.64 5.62 -13.32
CA GLU A 214 -10.24 5.96 -13.59
C GLU A 214 -10.08 6.41 -15.03
N GLU A 215 -9.40 7.52 -15.24
CA GLU A 215 -9.09 8.07 -16.52
C GLU A 215 -7.61 8.39 -16.63
N VAL A 216 -6.99 8.06 -17.76
CA VAL A 216 -5.60 8.38 -18.05
C VAL A 216 -5.58 9.59 -18.97
N LEU A 217 -4.96 10.67 -18.50
CA LEU A 217 -4.71 11.88 -19.28
C LEU A 217 -3.25 11.84 -19.76
N GLU A 218 -3.07 12.07 -21.03
CA GLU A 218 -1.73 12.16 -21.63
C GLU A 218 -1.28 13.60 -21.75
N VAL A 219 -0.02 13.85 -21.40
CA VAL A 219 0.62 15.15 -21.53
C VAL A 219 1.86 15.04 -22.41
N ASP A 220 2.00 15.96 -23.33
CA ASP A 220 3.22 16.11 -24.13
C ASP A 220 4.23 16.94 -23.35
N MET A 221 5.34 16.31 -22.96
CA MET A 221 6.44 16.97 -22.29
C MET A 221 7.23 17.85 -23.28
N SER A 222 8.12 18.70 -22.80
CA SER A 222 9.00 19.48 -23.67
C SER A 222 9.87 18.58 -24.57
N GLU A 223 10.19 19.07 -25.77
CA GLU A 223 11.11 18.36 -26.70
C GLU A 223 12.45 18.04 -26.03
N GLN A 224 12.96 18.95 -25.19
CA GLN A 224 14.20 18.74 -24.44
C GLN A 224 14.11 17.52 -23.51
N THR A 225 12.98 17.32 -22.84
CA THR A 225 12.76 16.17 -21.97
C THR A 225 12.79 14.87 -22.78
N TYR A 226 12.12 14.82 -23.91
CA TYR A 226 12.15 13.65 -24.80
C TYR A 226 13.54 13.36 -25.35
N ASP A 227 14.29 14.39 -25.74
CA ASP A 227 15.65 14.24 -26.25
C ASP A 227 16.62 13.73 -25.17
N LEU A 228 16.50 14.24 -23.94
CA LEU A 228 17.27 13.74 -22.80
C LEU A 228 16.94 12.27 -22.50
N CYS A 229 15.67 11.88 -22.55
CA CYS A 229 15.26 10.47 -22.38
C CYS A 229 15.86 9.57 -23.46
N LYS A 230 15.80 9.98 -24.75
CA LYS A 230 16.41 9.24 -25.87
C LYS A 230 17.94 9.13 -25.74
N ARG A 231 18.61 10.23 -25.35
CA ARG A 231 20.05 10.23 -25.11
C ARG A 231 20.42 9.28 -23.99
N LEU A 232 19.72 9.31 -22.85
CA LEU A 232 19.98 8.42 -21.73
C LEU A 232 19.76 6.94 -22.10
N GLN A 233 18.76 6.62 -22.90
CA GLN A 233 18.53 5.26 -23.40
C GLN A 233 19.67 4.74 -24.26
N ARG A 234 20.32 5.60 -25.05
CA ARG A 234 21.41 5.25 -25.98
C ARG A 234 22.76 5.19 -25.29
N SER A 235 23.09 6.22 -24.52
CA SER A 235 24.45 6.40 -23.95
C SER A 235 24.57 5.92 -22.49
N LEU A 236 23.46 5.68 -21.78
CA LEU A 236 23.39 5.31 -20.37
C LEU A 236 24.02 6.35 -19.41
N VAL A 237 24.52 7.46 -19.92
CA VAL A 237 25.10 8.56 -19.18
C VAL A 237 24.80 9.88 -19.90
N ILE A 238 24.49 10.91 -19.13
CA ILE A 238 24.41 12.29 -19.61
C ILE A 238 25.25 13.14 -18.67
N GLU A 239 26.33 13.69 -19.17
CA GLU A 239 27.20 14.61 -18.44
C GLU A 239 26.74 16.04 -18.70
N GLY A 240 26.45 16.77 -17.64
CA GLY A 240 26.23 18.19 -17.61
C GLY A 240 27.48 18.91 -17.12
N LYS A 241 27.41 20.24 -16.99
CA LYS A 241 28.56 21.06 -16.51
C LYS A 241 28.90 20.74 -15.03
N GLU A 242 27.91 20.48 -14.19
CA GLU A 242 28.10 20.30 -12.74
C GLU A 242 27.57 18.96 -12.25
N GLU A 243 26.62 18.36 -12.96
CA GLU A 243 25.88 17.19 -12.52
C GLU A 243 25.81 16.12 -13.62
N THR A 244 25.75 14.87 -13.21
CA THR A 244 25.70 13.71 -14.11
C THR A 244 24.45 12.87 -13.86
N ILE A 245 23.81 12.41 -14.93
CA ILE A 245 22.74 11.43 -14.91
C ILE A 245 23.34 10.10 -15.37
N LEU A 246 23.44 9.13 -14.44
CA LEU A 246 24.00 7.82 -14.73
C LEU A 246 22.93 6.74 -14.66
N ALA A 247 22.90 5.87 -15.68
CA ALA A 247 21.94 4.77 -15.83
C ALA A 247 22.64 3.46 -16.28
N ASP A 248 23.78 3.16 -15.67
CA ASP A 248 24.68 2.03 -15.99
C ASP A 248 24.06 0.64 -15.81
N THR A 249 22.93 0.55 -15.14
CA THR A 249 22.18 -0.69 -14.95
C THR A 249 20.73 -0.55 -15.41
N ALA A 250 20.08 -1.67 -15.79
CA ALA A 250 18.68 -1.66 -16.17
C ALA A 250 17.75 -1.13 -15.04
N VAL A 251 18.15 -1.31 -13.78
CA VAL A 251 17.42 -0.76 -12.62
C VAL A 251 17.52 0.76 -12.60
N LYS A 252 18.73 1.29 -12.70
CA LYS A 252 18.98 2.74 -12.74
C LYS A 252 18.31 3.36 -13.97
N LEU A 253 18.43 2.75 -15.15
CA LEU A 253 17.78 3.24 -16.37
C LEU A 253 16.26 3.33 -16.19
N MET A 254 15.62 2.27 -15.70
CA MET A 254 14.18 2.26 -15.41
C MET A 254 13.78 3.40 -14.45
N GLN A 255 14.55 3.60 -13.38
CA GLN A 255 14.28 4.66 -12.40
C GLN A 255 14.51 6.05 -12.98
N LYS A 256 15.61 6.26 -13.73
CA LYS A 256 15.92 7.57 -14.33
C LYS A 256 14.90 7.95 -15.40
N LEU A 257 14.52 7.03 -16.28
CA LEU A 257 13.46 7.28 -17.26
C LEU A 257 12.12 7.62 -16.58
N HIS A 258 11.78 6.90 -15.51
CA HIS A 258 10.57 7.19 -14.75
C HIS A 258 10.60 8.60 -14.11
N GLN A 259 11.76 9.07 -13.64
CA GLN A 259 11.95 10.43 -13.16
C GLN A 259 11.83 11.44 -14.30
N MET A 260 12.56 11.22 -15.40
CA MET A 260 12.64 12.18 -16.51
C MET A 260 11.29 12.33 -17.23
N TYR A 261 10.53 11.26 -17.44
CA TYR A 261 9.16 11.35 -17.98
C TYR A 261 8.18 12.04 -17.01
N SER A 262 8.51 12.17 -15.72
CA SER A 262 7.74 12.99 -14.80
C SER A 262 8.24 14.44 -14.73
N GLY A 263 9.22 14.82 -15.56
CA GLY A 263 9.82 16.16 -15.58
C GLY A 263 10.86 16.38 -14.50
N THR A 264 11.41 15.32 -13.87
CA THR A 264 12.34 15.45 -12.75
C THR A 264 13.57 14.58 -12.93
N VAL A 265 14.60 14.81 -12.12
CA VAL A 265 15.78 13.95 -12.08
C VAL A 265 16.42 13.96 -10.69
N ILE A 266 17.04 12.86 -10.32
CA ILE A 266 18.00 12.77 -9.22
C ILE A 266 19.35 12.47 -9.84
N PHE A 267 20.32 13.36 -9.66
CA PHE A 267 21.69 13.22 -10.18
C PHE A 267 22.50 12.19 -9.39
N GLU A 268 23.67 11.86 -9.86
CA GLU A 268 24.57 10.91 -9.16
C GLU A 268 25.08 11.52 -7.82
N SER A 269 25.17 12.83 -7.72
CA SER A 269 25.45 13.55 -6.46
C SER A 269 24.36 13.38 -5.38
N GLY A 270 23.18 12.87 -5.75
CA GLY A 270 22.00 12.79 -4.88
C GLY A 270 21.12 14.04 -4.88
N LYS A 271 21.57 15.14 -5.50
CA LYS A 271 20.71 16.32 -5.70
C LYS A 271 19.59 16.02 -6.67
N SER A 272 18.44 16.68 -6.51
CA SER A 272 17.30 16.54 -7.40
C SER A 272 16.94 17.87 -8.05
N ALA A 273 16.48 17.81 -9.30
CA ALA A 273 16.04 18.98 -10.05
C ALA A 273 14.71 18.74 -10.76
N VAL A 274 13.99 19.82 -11.01
CA VAL A 274 12.89 19.88 -11.97
C VAL A 274 13.53 20.21 -13.31
N LEU A 275 13.33 19.35 -14.30
CA LEU A 275 13.78 19.52 -15.68
C LEU A 275 12.68 20.16 -16.54
N ASP A 276 11.43 19.84 -16.19
CA ASP A 276 10.25 20.16 -16.97
C ASP A 276 9.04 20.20 -16.04
N ASP A 277 8.34 21.31 -15.99
CA ASP A 277 7.16 21.52 -15.13
C ASP A 277 5.83 21.41 -15.91
N THR A 278 5.88 21.02 -17.18
CA THR A 278 4.69 20.88 -18.06
C THR A 278 3.57 20.06 -17.40
N LYS A 279 3.91 18.97 -16.71
CA LYS A 279 2.91 18.16 -15.99
C LYS A 279 2.21 18.94 -14.87
N ALA A 280 2.95 19.75 -14.12
CA ALA A 280 2.38 20.54 -13.03
C ALA A 280 1.41 21.59 -13.58
N HIS A 281 1.81 22.29 -14.64
CA HIS A 281 0.95 23.26 -15.34
C HIS A 281 -0.27 22.57 -15.97
N PHE A 282 -0.08 21.43 -16.64
CA PHE A 282 -1.17 20.66 -17.20
C PHE A 282 -2.25 20.28 -16.14
N ILE A 283 -1.81 19.85 -14.94
CA ILE A 283 -2.74 19.53 -13.85
C ILE A 283 -3.43 20.79 -13.36
N HIS A 284 -2.69 21.87 -13.14
CA HIS A 284 -3.25 23.14 -12.69
C HIS A 284 -4.33 23.65 -13.63
N ASP A 285 -4.05 23.69 -14.92
CA ASP A 285 -4.95 24.28 -15.93
C ASP A 285 -6.21 23.42 -16.17
N ASN A 286 -6.04 22.08 -16.22
CA ASN A 286 -7.17 21.16 -16.44
C ASN A 286 -8.11 21.05 -15.24
N PHE A 287 -7.62 21.34 -14.04
CA PHE A 287 -8.39 21.23 -12.78
C PHE A 287 -8.52 22.57 -12.05
N TYR A 288 -8.35 23.68 -12.78
CA TYR A 288 -8.49 25.03 -12.20
C TYR A 288 -9.84 25.19 -11.48
N GLY A 289 -9.81 25.79 -10.28
CA GLY A 289 -10.99 26.01 -9.44
C GLY A 289 -11.59 24.73 -8.83
N ARG A 290 -10.90 23.60 -8.90
CA ARG A 290 -11.27 22.35 -8.24
C ARG A 290 -10.39 22.05 -7.05
N LYS A 291 -11.00 21.58 -5.97
CA LYS A 291 -10.29 21.13 -4.78
C LYS A 291 -9.79 19.71 -5.00
N ILE A 292 -8.51 19.54 -5.36
CA ILE A 292 -7.95 18.26 -5.75
C ILE A 292 -6.90 17.75 -4.76
N ALA A 293 -6.76 16.42 -4.71
CA ALA A 293 -5.69 15.75 -3.99
C ALA A 293 -4.70 15.17 -5.01
N ILE A 294 -3.45 15.62 -4.99
CA ILE A 294 -2.41 15.24 -5.96
C ILE A 294 -1.45 14.27 -5.30
N PHE A 295 -1.36 13.05 -5.82
CA PHE A 295 -0.35 12.08 -5.41
C PHE A 295 0.91 12.22 -6.26
N TYR A 296 2.03 12.48 -5.61
CA TYR A 296 3.35 12.54 -6.25
C TYR A 296 4.27 11.41 -5.74
N LYS A 297 5.31 11.09 -6.48
CA LYS A 297 6.29 10.06 -6.13
C LYS A 297 7.65 10.64 -5.73
N PHE A 298 8.20 11.54 -6.53
CA PHE A 298 9.52 12.12 -6.32
C PHE A 298 9.43 13.51 -5.68
N LYS A 299 10.38 13.84 -4.79
CA LYS A 299 10.40 15.15 -4.11
C LYS A 299 10.47 16.34 -5.06
N ALA A 300 11.11 16.16 -6.22
CA ALA A 300 11.18 17.22 -7.22
C ALA A 300 9.82 17.49 -7.91
N GLU A 301 8.93 16.50 -7.99
CA GLU A 301 7.53 16.68 -8.46
C GLU A 301 6.77 17.61 -7.50
N LEU A 302 6.95 17.43 -6.18
CA LEU A 302 6.38 18.36 -5.20
C LEU A 302 6.92 19.78 -5.38
N LYS A 303 8.21 19.93 -5.70
CA LYS A 303 8.79 21.24 -5.98
C LYS A 303 8.14 21.89 -7.21
N ALA A 304 7.93 21.14 -8.28
CA ALA A 304 7.22 21.64 -9.47
C ALA A 304 5.77 22.05 -9.13
N LEU A 305 5.06 21.25 -8.35
CA LEU A 305 3.70 21.57 -7.91
C LEU A 305 3.68 22.85 -7.04
N LYS A 306 4.61 23.01 -6.10
CA LYS A 306 4.69 24.22 -5.26
C LYS A 306 4.98 25.48 -6.07
N LEU A 307 5.81 25.38 -7.10
CA LEU A 307 6.09 26.50 -7.99
C LEU A 307 4.86 26.90 -8.83
N THR A 308 4.05 25.92 -9.24
CA THR A 308 2.87 26.15 -10.08
C THR A 308 1.66 26.64 -9.27
N TYR A 309 1.41 26.05 -8.10
CA TYR A 309 0.22 26.35 -7.28
C TYR A 309 0.44 27.47 -6.24
N GLY A 310 1.70 27.74 -5.84
CA GLY A 310 2.02 28.74 -4.81
C GLY A 310 1.29 28.46 -3.48
N GLU A 311 0.57 29.46 -3.01
CA GLU A 311 -0.19 29.45 -1.75
C GLU A 311 -1.44 28.52 -1.79
N ASP A 312 -1.91 28.13 -2.98
CA ASP A 312 -3.09 27.27 -3.16
C ASP A 312 -2.80 25.77 -2.96
N LEU A 313 -1.57 25.41 -2.58
CA LEU A 313 -1.15 24.04 -2.30
C LEU A 313 -0.74 23.86 -0.85
N THR A 314 -1.22 22.80 -0.22
CA THR A 314 -0.76 22.39 1.12
C THR A 314 -0.26 20.94 1.11
N GLU A 315 0.51 20.56 2.12
CA GLU A 315 0.85 19.17 2.45
C GLU A 315 0.15 18.73 3.75
N ASP A 316 -0.55 19.65 4.42
CA ASP A 316 -1.24 19.41 5.68
C ASP A 316 -2.70 19.02 5.45
N LEU A 317 -3.13 17.93 6.08
CA LEU A 317 -4.47 17.37 5.90
C LEU A 317 -5.56 18.20 6.62
N GLU A 318 -5.22 18.84 7.73
CA GLU A 318 -6.17 19.68 8.47
C GLU A 318 -6.43 20.98 7.70
N GLU A 319 -5.39 21.63 7.22
CA GLU A 319 -5.49 22.80 6.34
C GLU A 319 -6.30 22.48 5.07
N PHE A 320 -6.02 21.33 4.42
CA PHE A 320 -6.79 20.89 3.28
C PHE A 320 -8.27 20.71 3.59
N ASN A 321 -8.64 20.15 4.76
CA ASN A 321 -10.04 19.94 5.11
C ASN A 321 -10.79 21.22 5.47
N THR A 322 -10.09 22.26 5.92
CA THR A 322 -10.69 23.53 6.44
C THR A 322 -10.59 24.69 5.46
N THR A 323 -9.82 24.58 4.40
CA THR A 323 -9.62 25.61 3.35
C THR A 323 -9.98 25.09 1.97
N ASP A 324 -9.93 25.95 0.95
CA ASP A 324 -10.14 25.54 -0.46
C ASP A 324 -8.84 25.12 -1.16
N LYS A 325 -7.72 25.06 -0.44
CA LYS A 325 -6.44 24.64 -1.00
C LYS A 325 -6.45 23.22 -1.53
N CYS A 326 -5.65 22.95 -2.56
CA CYS A 326 -5.32 21.61 -3.03
C CYS A 326 -4.30 20.96 -2.09
N ILE A 327 -4.24 19.63 -2.04
CA ILE A 327 -3.26 18.90 -1.24
C ILE A 327 -2.32 18.09 -2.11
N ALA A 328 -1.02 18.14 -1.80
CA ALA A 328 -0.01 17.27 -2.40
C ALA A 328 0.48 16.22 -1.40
N LEU A 329 0.43 14.95 -1.78
CA LEU A 329 0.75 13.82 -0.93
C LEU A 329 1.73 12.88 -1.63
N GLN A 330 2.79 12.48 -0.93
CA GLN A 330 3.66 11.45 -1.47
C GLN A 330 2.94 10.09 -1.49
N ILE A 331 2.89 9.42 -2.64
CA ILE A 331 2.10 8.20 -2.84
C ILE A 331 2.37 7.10 -1.81
N VAL A 332 3.62 6.91 -1.40
CA VAL A 332 4.00 5.88 -0.41
C VAL A 332 3.50 6.24 0.99
N SER A 333 3.55 7.50 1.36
CA SER A 333 3.17 7.97 2.69
C SER A 333 1.69 8.38 2.79
N GLY A 334 1.08 8.82 1.69
CA GLY A 334 -0.31 9.27 1.63
C GLY A 334 -1.33 8.17 1.30
N ARG A 335 -0.87 6.97 0.93
CA ARG A 335 -1.78 5.86 0.56
C ARG A 335 -2.54 5.24 1.73
N GLU A 336 -2.18 5.55 2.97
CA GLU A 336 -2.73 4.88 4.15
C GLU A 336 -3.11 5.87 5.26
N GLY A 337 -4.15 5.52 6.02
CA GLY A 337 -4.54 6.23 7.23
C GLY A 337 -5.15 7.62 7.04
N ILE A 338 -5.39 8.09 5.81
CA ILE A 338 -5.95 9.42 5.53
C ILE A 338 -7.30 9.35 4.83
N SER A 339 -8.10 10.40 4.97
CA SER A 339 -9.37 10.59 4.29
C SER A 339 -9.32 11.83 3.41
N LEU A 340 -9.58 11.66 2.12
CA LEU A 340 -9.61 12.74 1.13
C LEU A 340 -11.06 13.02 0.67
N LYS A 341 -12.03 12.89 1.59
CA LYS A 341 -13.45 13.11 1.28
C LYS A 341 -13.76 14.53 0.79
N ALA A 342 -12.94 15.51 1.16
CA ALA A 342 -13.09 16.89 0.76
C ALA A 342 -12.60 17.18 -0.67
N ALA A 343 -11.85 16.24 -1.29
CA ALA A 343 -11.38 16.40 -2.67
C ALA A 343 -12.50 16.15 -3.69
N ASP A 344 -12.55 16.96 -4.74
CA ASP A 344 -13.37 16.69 -5.93
C ASP A 344 -12.84 15.50 -6.70
N TYR A 345 -11.51 15.46 -6.89
CA TYR A 345 -10.79 14.43 -7.63
C TYR A 345 -9.49 14.03 -6.94
N ILE A 346 -9.04 12.80 -7.20
CA ILE A 346 -7.66 12.38 -6.96
C ILE A 346 -6.91 12.43 -8.28
N ILE A 347 -5.76 13.10 -8.27
CA ILE A 347 -4.86 13.20 -9.41
C ILE A 347 -3.56 12.49 -9.07
N TYR A 348 -3.13 11.58 -9.92
CA TYR A 348 -1.81 11.00 -9.82
C TYR A 348 -0.87 11.69 -10.79
N TYR A 349 0.03 12.51 -10.25
CA TYR A 349 1.12 13.13 -11.00
C TYR A 349 2.06 12.06 -11.58
N ASN A 350 2.26 11.00 -10.82
CA ASN A 350 3.08 9.87 -11.21
C ASN A 350 2.52 8.58 -10.60
N ILE A 351 3.00 7.43 -11.07
CA ILE A 351 2.58 6.11 -10.60
C ILE A 351 3.73 5.39 -9.89
N ASP A 352 3.45 4.62 -8.86
CA ASP A 352 4.45 3.79 -8.21
C ASP A 352 4.56 2.41 -8.87
N PHE A 353 5.74 1.80 -8.78
CA PHE A 353 5.97 0.42 -9.26
C PHE A 353 5.21 -0.64 -8.46
N SER A 354 4.71 -0.29 -7.29
CA SER A 354 4.04 -1.17 -6.35
C SER A 354 2.54 -1.26 -6.62
N ALA A 355 2.03 -2.47 -6.82
CA ALA A 355 0.60 -2.73 -6.90
C ALA A 355 -0.12 -2.34 -5.59
N THR A 356 0.53 -2.53 -4.43
CA THR A 356 -0.02 -2.13 -3.13
C THR A 356 -0.29 -0.63 -3.07
N SER A 357 0.66 0.21 -3.54
CA SER A 357 0.48 1.66 -3.59
C SER A 357 -0.72 2.05 -4.44
N TYR A 358 -0.87 1.44 -5.61
CA TYR A 358 -1.99 1.65 -6.51
C TYR A 358 -3.34 1.33 -5.83
N TRP A 359 -3.50 0.12 -5.31
CA TRP A 359 -4.78 -0.34 -4.77
C TRP A 359 -5.19 0.36 -3.47
N GLN A 360 -4.24 0.78 -2.62
CA GLN A 360 -4.54 1.42 -1.34
C GLN A 360 -4.83 2.92 -1.46
N SER A 361 -4.23 3.61 -2.43
CA SER A 361 -4.41 5.06 -2.56
C SER A 361 -5.72 5.47 -3.23
N ARG A 362 -6.27 4.64 -4.11
CA ARG A 362 -7.44 4.98 -4.93
C ARG A 362 -8.76 5.12 -4.14
N ASP A 363 -8.89 4.45 -3.00
CA ASP A 363 -10.11 4.46 -2.18
C ASP A 363 -10.20 5.63 -1.18
N ARG A 364 -9.30 6.63 -1.27
CA ARG A 364 -9.20 7.68 -0.25
C ARG A 364 -10.32 8.72 -0.27
N MET A 365 -11.05 8.85 -1.38
CA MET A 365 -12.25 9.71 -1.46
C MET A 365 -13.56 8.99 -1.14
N THR A 366 -13.59 7.66 -1.16
CA THR A 366 -14.80 6.85 -1.05
C THR A 366 -15.54 7.13 0.27
N THR A 367 -16.83 7.48 0.18
CA THR A 367 -17.74 7.62 1.32
C THR A 367 -19.05 6.87 1.00
N LYS A 368 -19.92 6.62 1.99
CA LYS A 368 -21.21 5.97 1.75
C LYS A 368 -22.14 6.80 0.85
N THR A 369 -22.03 8.12 0.93
CA THR A 369 -22.90 9.08 0.22
C THR A 369 -22.36 9.49 -1.14
N ARG A 370 -21.08 9.23 -1.42
CA ARG A 370 -20.44 9.63 -2.67
C ARG A 370 -20.53 8.50 -3.69
N LEU A 371 -21.41 8.67 -4.68
CA LEU A 371 -21.65 7.64 -5.71
C LEU A 371 -20.51 7.52 -6.74
N ASN A 372 -19.90 8.64 -7.12
CA ASN A 372 -18.85 8.67 -8.15
C ASN A 372 -17.55 9.26 -7.59
N ASN A 373 -16.48 8.48 -7.68
CA ASN A 373 -15.13 8.91 -7.37
C ASN A 373 -14.31 8.91 -8.66
N LYS A 374 -13.91 10.10 -9.12
CA LYS A 374 -13.06 10.22 -10.30
C LYS A 374 -11.60 10.33 -9.90
N ILE A 375 -10.78 9.53 -10.58
CA ILE A 375 -9.34 9.46 -10.43
C ILE A 375 -8.71 9.69 -11.78
N TYR A 376 -7.74 10.59 -11.84
CA TYR A 376 -7.00 10.89 -13.06
C TYR A 376 -5.53 10.53 -12.90
N TRP A 377 -5.03 9.80 -13.88
CA TRP A 377 -3.62 9.45 -14.01
C TRP A 377 -3.01 10.34 -15.08
N VAL A 378 -2.03 11.16 -14.73
CA VAL A 378 -1.37 12.06 -15.69
C VAL A 378 -0.06 11.43 -16.12
N PHE A 379 -0.04 10.91 -17.35
CA PHE A 379 1.11 10.21 -17.91
C PHE A 379 1.71 11.00 -19.07
N SER A 380 3.03 10.97 -19.16
CA SER A 380 3.73 11.54 -20.31
C SER A 380 3.52 10.66 -21.54
N ARG A 381 3.20 11.28 -22.69
CA ARG A 381 3.06 10.55 -23.94
C ARG A 381 4.36 9.78 -24.24
N GLY A 382 4.25 8.50 -24.55
CA GLY A 382 5.41 7.61 -24.73
C GLY A 382 6.20 7.28 -23.48
N GLY A 383 5.74 7.70 -22.29
CA GLY A 383 6.39 7.43 -21.01
C GLY A 383 6.24 5.98 -20.52
N ILE A 384 7.06 5.64 -19.54
CA ILE A 384 7.06 4.32 -18.89
C ILE A 384 5.81 4.09 -18.04
N GLU A 385 5.09 5.14 -17.64
CA GLU A 385 3.96 5.12 -16.72
C GLU A 385 2.83 4.22 -17.20
N HIS A 386 2.53 4.21 -18.50
CA HIS A 386 1.51 3.32 -19.09
C HIS A 386 1.83 1.83 -18.88
N LYS A 387 3.11 1.47 -18.99
CA LYS A 387 3.56 0.10 -18.80
C LYS A 387 3.49 -0.31 -17.33
N ILE A 388 3.82 0.62 -16.42
CA ILE A 388 3.67 0.45 -14.97
C ILE A 388 2.19 0.26 -14.64
N TYR A 389 1.31 1.13 -15.14
CA TYR A 389 -0.13 1.07 -14.91
C TYR A 389 -0.74 -0.28 -15.32
N LYS A 390 -0.39 -0.78 -16.52
CA LYS A 390 -0.83 -2.10 -16.99
C LYS A 390 -0.41 -3.25 -16.05
N ALA A 391 0.75 -3.14 -15.41
CA ALA A 391 1.23 -4.17 -14.49
C ALA A 391 0.51 -4.11 -13.13
N VAL A 392 0.44 -2.92 -12.51
CA VAL A 392 -0.11 -2.75 -11.16
C VAL A 392 -1.63 -2.94 -11.13
N ASN A 393 -2.32 -2.60 -12.20
CA ASN A 393 -3.76 -2.84 -12.36
C ASN A 393 -4.08 -4.35 -12.34
N LYS A 394 -3.17 -5.19 -12.82
CA LYS A 394 -3.25 -6.65 -12.74
C LYS A 394 -2.72 -7.23 -11.42
N LYS A 395 -2.63 -6.44 -10.37
CA LYS A 395 -2.04 -6.81 -9.05
C LYS A 395 -0.59 -7.34 -9.16
N LYS A 396 0.20 -6.81 -10.07
CA LYS A 396 1.61 -7.19 -10.26
C LYS A 396 2.50 -5.96 -10.12
N ASN A 397 3.56 -6.07 -9.32
CA ASN A 397 4.57 -5.02 -9.27
C ASN A 397 5.29 -4.91 -10.61
N TYR A 398 5.55 -3.68 -11.05
CA TYR A 398 6.39 -3.45 -12.23
C TYR A 398 7.85 -3.63 -11.86
N THR A 399 8.50 -4.63 -12.45
CA THR A 399 9.85 -5.05 -12.11
C THR A 399 10.83 -4.79 -13.25
N VAL A 400 12.11 -4.92 -12.98
CA VAL A 400 13.19 -4.83 -14.00
C VAL A 400 12.98 -5.83 -15.15
N SER A 401 12.41 -7.02 -14.87
CA SER A 401 12.09 -7.99 -15.92
C SER A 401 10.98 -7.49 -16.86
N HIS A 402 9.98 -6.79 -16.34
CA HIS A 402 8.97 -6.12 -17.16
C HIS A 402 9.62 -5.02 -17.99
N PHE A 403 10.45 -4.18 -17.39
CA PHE A 403 11.14 -3.09 -18.07
C PHE A 403 12.04 -3.59 -19.20
N LYS A 404 12.89 -4.61 -18.98
CA LYS A 404 13.75 -5.20 -20.02
C LYS A 404 12.96 -5.73 -21.22
N ARG A 405 11.85 -6.44 -20.96
CA ARG A 405 10.95 -6.90 -22.03
C ARG A 405 10.38 -5.74 -22.82
N ASP A 406 9.95 -4.71 -22.11
CA ASP A 406 9.27 -3.55 -22.71
C ASP A 406 10.25 -2.63 -23.46
N LEU A 407 11.56 -2.63 -23.14
CA LEU A 407 12.60 -1.97 -23.92
C LEU A 407 12.84 -2.62 -25.30
N LEU A 408 12.62 -3.93 -25.40
CA LEU A 408 12.78 -4.65 -26.67
C LEU A 408 11.60 -4.39 -27.64
N THR A 409 10.54 -3.72 -27.18
CA THR A 409 9.34 -3.37 -27.96
C THR A 409 9.24 -1.87 -28.27
N LEU A 410 10.26 -1.09 -27.93
CA LEU A 410 10.47 0.32 -28.30
C LEU A 410 11.46 0.40 -29.45
#